data_b00aa088b25c55ec233074bb4a6a991d
#
_entry.id   b00aa088b25c55ec233074bb4a6a991d
#
_cell.length_a   1.000
_cell.length_b   1.000
_cell.length_c   1.000
_cell.angle_alpha   90.00
_cell.angle_beta   90.00
_cell.angle_gamma   90.00
#
_symmetry.space_group_name_H-M   'P 1'
#
loop_
_entity.id
_entity.type
_entity.pdbx_description
1 polymer ?
#
loop_
_entity_poly.entity_id
_entity_poly.type
_entity_poly.pdbx_seq_one_letter_code
_entity_poly.pdbx_strand_id
1 'polypeptide(L)'
;MYTYYIGKNADWINRISHCLDCQVLTFNNPIKAILYIHEQSKKDISPTYIFIESYNKKRDLQWLNAIAQGNPKNTYLLLLSEKIAKEDIVDYLHAGTSEIVNINTTPEDLQTTLAFLPKIKQHTTAHVQNNPRRFKLPWWKRTFDIFFSGTAIVCLSPFLIVTALAIRIESKGPIIYKSK
;
A
#
# COMPACT_ATOMS: atom_id res chain seq x y z
N MET A 1 -3.29 24.76 -5.47
CA MET A 1 -3.00 23.59 -4.60
C MET A 1 -3.67 23.83 -3.27
N TYR A 2 -4.49 22.90 -2.80
CA TYR A 2 -5.16 23.01 -1.50
C TYR A 2 -4.60 21.96 -0.54
N THR A 3 -4.28 22.40 0.68
CA THR A 3 -3.70 21.56 1.72
C THR A 3 -4.53 21.62 2.98
N TYR A 4 -5.00 20.45 3.40
CA TYR A 4 -5.84 20.28 4.57
C TYR A 4 -5.15 19.37 5.60
N TYR A 5 -5.31 19.69 6.87
CA TYR A 5 -4.80 18.90 7.96
C TYR A 5 -5.91 18.50 8.92
N ILE A 6 -6.00 17.22 9.24
CA ILE A 6 -6.97 16.67 10.19
C ILE A 6 -6.21 16.12 11.39
N GLY A 7 -6.17 16.90 12.45
CA GLY A 7 -5.43 16.59 13.67
C GLY A 7 -5.30 17.78 14.59
N LYS A 8 -4.43 17.68 15.60
CA LYS A 8 -4.23 18.71 16.62
C LYS A 8 -2.75 19.06 16.84
N ASN A 9 -1.83 18.33 16.23
CA ASN A 9 -0.40 18.53 16.48
C ASN A 9 0.11 19.75 15.69
N ALA A 10 0.49 20.80 16.46
CA ALA A 10 0.97 22.05 15.89
C ALA A 10 2.31 21.90 15.14
N ASP A 11 3.16 20.97 15.56
CA ASP A 11 4.46 20.75 14.92
C ASP A 11 4.29 20.21 13.50
N TRP A 12 3.33 19.32 13.28
CA TRP A 12 2.99 18.84 11.94
C TRP A 12 2.44 19.95 11.06
N ILE A 13 1.55 20.80 11.61
CA ILE A 13 0.97 21.93 10.87
C ILE A 13 2.07 22.88 10.40
N ASN A 14 2.96 23.29 11.31
CA ASN A 14 4.07 24.19 11.00
C ASN A 14 5.02 23.58 9.98
N ARG A 15 5.33 22.30 10.13
CA ARG A 15 6.22 21.56 9.22
C ARG A 15 5.65 21.48 7.80
N ILE A 16 4.38 21.09 7.68
CA ILE A 16 3.70 20.98 6.39
C ILE A 16 3.59 22.38 5.73
N SER A 17 3.21 23.39 6.48
CA SER A 17 3.10 24.76 6.00
C SER A 17 4.45 25.28 5.46
N HIS A 18 5.52 25.03 6.20
CA HIS A 18 6.88 25.43 5.79
C HIS A 18 7.38 24.65 4.57
N CYS A 19 7.09 23.33 4.50
CA CYS A 19 7.51 22.50 3.38
C CYS A 19 6.82 22.86 2.06
N LEU A 20 5.57 23.28 2.13
CA LEU A 20 4.73 23.48 0.94
C LEU A 20 4.59 24.96 0.57
N ASP A 21 5.13 25.86 1.39
CA ASP A 21 4.98 27.31 1.26
C ASP A 21 3.52 27.71 0.97
N CYS A 22 2.59 27.10 1.71
CA CYS A 22 1.17 27.31 1.54
C CYS A 22 0.43 27.33 2.88
N GLN A 23 -0.74 27.97 2.87
CA GLN A 23 -1.62 27.96 4.03
C GLN A 23 -2.29 26.58 4.18
N VAL A 24 -2.14 25.98 5.37
CA VAL A 24 -2.74 24.71 5.75
C VAL A 24 -4.04 24.98 6.51
N LEU A 25 -5.16 24.51 5.99
CA LEU A 25 -6.45 24.59 6.68
C LEU A 25 -6.61 23.38 7.62
N THR A 26 -6.83 23.67 8.89
CA THR A 26 -6.86 22.65 9.95
C THR A 26 -8.28 22.30 10.38
N PHE A 27 -8.53 21.00 10.58
CA PHE A 27 -9.80 20.47 11.05
C PHE A 27 -9.59 19.47 12.19
N ASN A 28 -10.44 19.55 13.20
CA ASN A 28 -10.45 18.59 14.30
C ASN A 28 -11.40 17.40 14.07
N ASN A 29 -12.16 17.45 12.97
CA ASN A 29 -13.17 16.45 12.64
C ASN A 29 -13.15 16.18 11.12
N PRO A 30 -13.04 14.90 10.71
CA PRO A 30 -12.99 14.53 9.30
C PRO A 30 -14.27 14.90 8.54
N ILE A 31 -15.45 14.82 9.19
CA ILE A 31 -16.73 15.13 8.55
C ILE A 31 -16.79 16.61 8.14
N LYS A 32 -16.32 17.51 9.00
CA LYS A 32 -16.26 18.94 8.67
C LYS A 32 -15.27 19.20 7.53
N ALA A 33 -14.13 18.49 7.53
CA ALA A 33 -13.16 18.57 6.45
C ALA A 33 -13.76 18.11 5.12
N ILE A 34 -14.45 16.96 5.08
CA ILE A 34 -15.07 16.42 3.88
C ILE A 34 -16.09 17.41 3.29
N LEU A 35 -16.98 17.93 4.12
CA LEU A 35 -18.01 18.90 3.69
C LEU A 35 -17.36 20.14 3.07
N TYR A 36 -16.36 20.69 3.74
CA TYR A 36 -15.64 21.86 3.25
C TYR A 36 -14.90 21.59 1.93
N ILE A 37 -14.18 20.47 1.84
CA ILE A 37 -13.45 20.06 0.64
C ILE A 37 -14.43 19.82 -0.52
N HIS A 38 -15.58 19.24 -0.26
CA HIS A 38 -16.60 18.99 -1.29
C HIS A 38 -17.18 20.28 -1.87
N GLU A 39 -17.35 21.30 -1.06
CA GLU A 39 -17.77 22.63 -1.53
C GLU A 39 -16.70 23.31 -2.38
N GLN A 40 -15.45 23.23 -1.97
CA GLN A 40 -14.32 23.85 -2.70
C GLN A 40 -14.00 23.11 -3.99
N SER A 41 -14.06 21.78 -4.01
CA SER A 41 -13.74 20.97 -5.20
C SER A 41 -14.69 21.18 -6.38
N LYS A 42 -15.88 21.77 -6.15
CA LYS A 42 -16.79 22.19 -7.22
C LYS A 42 -16.28 23.41 -7.99
N LYS A 43 -15.35 24.16 -7.39
CA LYS A 43 -14.85 25.43 -7.95
C LYS A 43 -13.48 25.29 -8.61
N ASP A 44 -12.68 24.30 -8.22
CA ASP A 44 -11.30 24.17 -8.70
C ASP A 44 -10.92 22.69 -8.82
N ILE A 45 -10.16 22.36 -9.89
CA ILE A 45 -9.69 20.99 -10.22
C ILE A 45 -8.25 20.75 -9.72
N SER A 46 -7.68 21.70 -8.99
CA SER A 46 -6.33 21.58 -8.46
C SER A 46 -6.16 20.37 -7.54
N PRO A 47 -4.95 19.76 -7.51
CA PRO A 47 -4.69 18.65 -6.61
C PRO A 47 -4.87 19.08 -5.16
N THR A 48 -5.56 18.25 -4.40
CA THR A 48 -5.91 18.46 -3.01
C THR A 48 -5.18 17.43 -2.15
N TYR A 49 -4.43 17.88 -1.17
CA TYR A 49 -3.71 17.02 -0.21
C TYR A 49 -4.38 17.10 1.16
N ILE A 50 -4.71 15.94 1.71
CA ILE A 50 -5.32 15.82 3.03
C ILE A 50 -4.36 15.02 3.92
N PHE A 51 -3.79 15.69 4.89
CA PHE A 51 -2.95 15.09 5.91
C PHE A 51 -3.79 14.69 7.11
N ILE A 52 -3.69 13.45 7.52
CA ILE A 52 -4.46 12.88 8.64
C ILE A 52 -3.48 12.41 9.70
N GLU A 53 -3.61 12.95 10.91
CA GLU A 53 -2.82 12.54 12.06
C GLU A 53 -3.27 11.17 12.55
N SER A 54 -2.36 10.19 12.56
CA SER A 54 -2.60 8.86 13.11
C SER A 54 -2.71 8.92 14.63
N TYR A 55 -3.67 8.21 15.18
CA TYR A 55 -3.86 8.11 16.62
C TYR A 55 -3.99 6.67 17.10
N ASN A 56 -4.89 5.91 16.48
CA ASN A 56 -5.00 4.47 16.65
C ASN A 56 -5.61 3.85 15.40
N LYS A 57 -5.24 2.60 15.09
CA LYS A 57 -5.63 1.87 13.89
C LYS A 57 -7.13 1.92 13.61
N LYS A 58 -7.96 1.65 14.62
CA LYS A 58 -9.42 1.57 14.46
C LYS A 58 -10.01 2.91 14.02
N ARG A 59 -9.64 4.00 14.69
CA ARG A 59 -10.10 5.35 14.37
C ARG A 59 -9.59 5.79 13.02
N ASP A 60 -8.32 5.54 12.75
CA ASP A 60 -7.65 5.99 11.53
C ASP A 60 -8.29 5.32 10.31
N LEU A 61 -8.56 4.01 10.36
CA LEU A 61 -9.25 3.28 9.31
C LEU A 61 -10.69 3.78 9.11
N GLN A 62 -11.41 4.10 10.19
CA GLN A 62 -12.75 4.69 10.09
C GLN A 62 -12.72 6.05 9.38
N TRP A 63 -11.76 6.90 9.73
CA TRP A 63 -11.62 8.22 9.13
C TRP A 63 -11.18 8.16 7.67
N LEU A 64 -10.19 7.34 7.37
CA LEU A 64 -9.73 7.11 6.01
C LEU A 64 -10.84 6.62 5.09
N ASN A 65 -11.58 5.59 5.52
CA ASN A 65 -12.71 5.07 4.76
C ASN A 65 -13.82 6.12 4.55
N ALA A 66 -14.16 6.91 5.59
CA ALA A 66 -15.16 7.96 5.46
C ALA A 66 -14.72 9.05 4.47
N ILE A 67 -13.46 9.45 4.51
CA ILE A 67 -12.91 10.46 3.59
C ILE A 67 -12.82 9.86 2.17
N ALA A 68 -12.34 8.64 2.02
CA ALA A 68 -12.19 8.00 0.72
C ALA A 68 -13.52 7.84 -0.03
N GLN A 69 -14.62 7.54 0.68
CA GLN A 69 -15.96 7.44 0.10
C GLN A 69 -16.52 8.78 -0.38
N GLY A 70 -16.20 9.87 0.31
CA GLY A 70 -16.65 11.24 -0.04
C GLY A 70 -15.67 12.02 -0.91
N ASN A 71 -14.62 11.39 -1.41
CA ASN A 71 -13.46 12.09 -1.95
C ASN A 71 -13.65 12.54 -3.41
N PRO A 72 -13.43 13.83 -3.73
CA PRO A 72 -13.41 14.28 -5.11
C PRO A 72 -12.22 13.72 -5.87
N LYS A 73 -12.33 13.70 -7.18
CA LYS A 73 -11.20 13.37 -8.08
C LYS A 73 -10.02 14.29 -7.77
N ASN A 74 -8.80 13.79 -7.86
CA ASN A 74 -7.55 14.51 -7.55
C ASN A 74 -7.29 14.83 -6.07
N THR A 75 -7.85 14.07 -5.14
CA THR A 75 -7.50 14.17 -3.73
C THR A 75 -6.54 13.04 -3.31
N TYR A 76 -5.56 13.39 -2.50
CA TYR A 76 -4.52 12.50 -1.99
C TYR A 76 -4.58 12.49 -0.47
N LEU A 77 -4.74 11.28 0.11
CA LEU A 77 -4.80 11.09 1.55
C LEU A 77 -3.43 10.66 2.06
N LEU A 78 -2.84 11.46 2.95
CA LEU A 78 -1.54 11.19 3.56
C LEU A 78 -1.74 10.94 5.05
N LEU A 79 -1.34 9.76 5.52
CA LEU A 79 -1.40 9.41 6.92
C LEU A 79 -0.07 9.80 7.60
N LEU A 80 -0.13 10.65 8.61
CA LEU A 80 1.01 11.10 9.39
C LEU A 80 1.16 10.21 10.63
N SER A 81 2.28 9.53 10.78
CA SER A 81 2.53 8.69 11.94
C SER A 81 4.01 8.66 12.33
N GLU A 82 4.27 8.52 13.62
CA GLU A 82 5.63 8.30 14.14
C GLU A 82 6.09 6.86 13.91
N LYS A 83 5.20 5.90 14.13
CA LYS A 83 5.48 4.47 13.94
C LYS A 83 4.23 3.75 13.46
N ILE A 84 4.37 3.00 12.38
CA ILE A 84 3.34 2.09 11.90
C ILE A 84 3.92 0.68 11.83
N ALA A 85 3.18 -0.29 12.35
CA ALA A 85 3.55 -1.69 12.20
C ALA A 85 3.46 -2.08 10.72
N LYS A 86 4.44 -2.83 10.23
CA LYS A 86 4.48 -3.26 8.81
C LYS A 86 3.21 -4.01 8.38
N GLU A 87 2.61 -4.73 9.31
CA GLU A 87 1.38 -5.50 9.12
C GLU A 87 0.17 -4.58 8.86
N ASP A 88 0.16 -3.36 9.42
CA ASP A 88 -0.94 -2.43 9.30
C ASP A 88 -0.90 -1.58 8.01
N ILE A 89 0.24 -1.50 7.34
CA ILE A 89 0.41 -0.70 6.12
C ILE A 89 -0.60 -1.09 5.04
N VAL A 90 -0.82 -2.39 4.85
CA VAL A 90 -1.74 -2.92 3.84
C VAL A 90 -3.18 -2.50 4.13
N ASP A 91 -3.58 -2.51 5.41
CA ASP A 91 -4.92 -2.09 5.82
C ASP A 91 -5.14 -0.60 5.56
N TYR A 92 -4.14 0.24 5.84
CA TYR A 92 -4.20 1.67 5.56
C TYR A 92 -4.28 1.98 4.06
N LEU A 93 -3.51 1.27 3.23
CA LEU A 93 -3.59 1.41 1.78
C LEU A 93 -4.96 0.99 1.23
N HIS A 94 -5.53 -0.10 1.73
CA HIS A 94 -6.88 -0.54 1.37
C HIS A 94 -7.96 0.45 1.82
N ALA A 95 -7.74 1.17 2.92
CA ALA A 95 -8.63 2.22 3.39
C ALA A 95 -8.55 3.52 2.55
N GLY A 96 -7.69 3.57 1.53
CA GLY A 96 -7.60 4.68 0.58
C GLY A 96 -6.48 5.67 0.86
N THR A 97 -5.52 5.34 1.74
CA THR A 97 -4.32 6.15 1.94
C THR A 97 -3.46 6.14 0.68
N SER A 98 -3.06 7.33 0.22
CA SER A 98 -2.16 7.48 -0.93
C SER A 98 -0.71 7.31 -0.54
N GLU A 99 -0.34 7.74 0.67
CA GLU A 99 1.02 7.65 1.21
C GLU A 99 1.00 7.71 2.74
N ILE A 100 2.02 7.14 3.38
CA ILE A 100 2.24 7.18 4.82
C ILE A 100 3.52 7.98 5.07
N VAL A 101 3.38 9.10 5.77
CA VAL A 101 4.49 10.03 6.05
C VAL A 101 4.93 9.88 7.49
N ASN A 102 6.23 9.59 7.68
CA ASN A 102 6.83 9.51 9.00
C ASN A 102 7.26 10.90 9.51
N ILE A 103 7.32 11.07 10.82
CA ILE A 103 7.79 12.31 11.48
C ILE A 103 9.24 12.65 11.08
N ASN A 104 10.04 11.64 10.76
CA ASN A 104 11.44 11.84 10.36
C ASN A 104 11.61 12.14 8.85
N THR A 105 10.53 12.19 8.07
CA THR A 105 10.59 12.53 6.64
C THR A 105 11.12 13.95 6.47
N THR A 106 12.13 14.12 5.63
CA THR A 106 12.70 15.45 5.38
C THR A 106 11.73 16.32 4.57
N PRO A 107 11.82 17.66 4.65
CA PRO A 107 11.02 18.55 3.81
C PRO A 107 11.16 18.25 2.31
N GLU A 108 12.37 17.94 1.87
CA GLU A 108 12.68 17.63 0.47
C GLU A 108 12.05 16.33 0.01
N ASP A 109 12.08 15.27 0.86
CA ASP A 109 11.42 14.02 0.58
C ASP A 109 9.89 14.17 0.53
N LEU A 110 9.33 15.00 1.42
CA LEU A 110 7.90 15.28 1.41
C LEU A 110 7.49 16.01 0.12
N GLN A 111 8.21 17.03 -0.30
CA GLN A 111 7.95 17.73 -1.55
C GLN A 111 8.05 16.79 -2.76
N THR A 112 9.09 15.94 -2.79
CA THR A 112 9.27 14.94 -3.84
C THR A 112 8.09 13.97 -3.88
N THR A 113 7.67 13.44 -2.74
CA THR A 113 6.53 12.53 -2.62
C THR A 113 5.26 13.18 -3.15
N LEU A 114 4.96 14.41 -2.74
CA LEU A 114 3.77 15.15 -3.19
C LEU A 114 3.78 15.44 -4.70
N ALA A 115 4.94 15.70 -5.27
CA ALA A 115 5.09 15.90 -6.71
C ALA A 115 4.88 14.60 -7.52
N PHE A 116 5.16 13.44 -6.90
CA PHE A 116 4.97 12.12 -7.54
C PHE A 116 3.53 11.60 -7.45
N LEU A 117 2.78 11.90 -6.39
CA LEU A 117 1.43 11.38 -6.19
C LEU A 117 0.48 11.63 -7.37
N PRO A 118 0.41 12.82 -7.98
CA PRO A 118 -0.42 13.07 -9.14
C PRO A 118 -0.03 12.22 -10.35
N LYS A 119 1.28 11.99 -10.56
CA LYS A 119 1.80 11.19 -11.67
C LYS A 119 1.42 9.73 -11.52
N ILE A 120 1.58 9.15 -10.32
CA ILE A 120 1.20 7.76 -10.03
C ILE A 120 -0.28 7.55 -10.26
N LYS A 121 -1.14 8.44 -9.76
CA LYS A 121 -2.59 8.30 -9.89
C LYS A 121 -3.06 8.39 -11.34
N GLN A 122 -2.44 9.23 -12.17
CA GLN A 122 -2.73 9.28 -13.60
C GLN A 122 -2.41 7.96 -14.30
N HIS A 123 -1.30 7.31 -13.96
CA HIS A 123 -0.95 6.00 -14.50
C HIS A 123 -1.86 4.88 -13.96
N THR A 124 -2.29 4.98 -12.71
CA THR A 124 -3.15 3.97 -12.09
C THR A 124 -4.60 4.10 -12.55
N THR A 125 -5.13 5.30 -12.75
CA THR A 125 -6.50 5.50 -13.27
C THR A 125 -6.66 5.07 -14.72
N ALA A 126 -5.60 5.09 -15.51
CA ALA A 126 -5.61 4.50 -16.86
C ALA A 126 -5.73 2.96 -16.84
N HIS A 127 -5.41 2.31 -15.71
CA HIS A 127 -5.47 0.86 -15.53
C HIS A 127 -6.53 0.36 -14.55
N VAL A 128 -7.17 1.23 -13.76
CA VAL A 128 -8.16 0.87 -12.73
C VAL A 128 -9.56 1.36 -13.11
N GLN A 129 -9.94 1.23 -14.38
CA GLN A 129 -11.35 1.12 -14.69
C GLN A 129 -11.81 -0.32 -14.41
N ASN A 130 -12.53 -0.46 -13.29
CA ASN A 130 -13.40 -1.60 -13.00
C ASN A 130 -12.76 -2.99 -13.05
N ASN A 131 -12.04 -3.36 -11.99
CA ASN A 131 -12.22 -4.70 -11.39
C ASN A 131 -11.40 -4.77 -10.10
N PRO A 132 -11.92 -5.33 -8.99
CA PRO A 132 -11.07 -5.99 -8.02
C PRO A 132 -10.47 -7.17 -8.78
N ARG A 133 -9.35 -6.97 -9.41
CA ARG A 133 -8.61 -8.06 -10.04
C ARG A 133 -8.20 -8.98 -8.92
N ARG A 134 -9.05 -9.96 -8.59
CA ARG A 134 -8.51 -11.26 -8.20
C ARG A 134 -7.44 -11.53 -9.24
N PHE A 135 -6.19 -11.55 -8.83
CA PHE A 135 -5.08 -12.00 -9.64
C PHE A 135 -5.38 -13.45 -10.04
N LYS A 136 -6.20 -13.61 -11.05
CA LYS A 136 -6.31 -14.87 -11.77
C LYS A 136 -5.03 -14.93 -12.58
N LEU A 137 -4.03 -15.58 -12.02
CA LEU A 137 -2.88 -16.01 -12.81
C LEU A 137 -3.46 -16.62 -14.09
N PRO A 138 -3.11 -16.11 -15.28
CA PRO A 138 -3.61 -16.69 -16.52
C PRO A 138 -3.26 -18.17 -16.47
N TRP A 139 -4.26 -19.02 -16.74
CA TRP A 139 -4.14 -20.49 -16.67
C TRP A 139 -2.92 -21.02 -17.42
N TRP A 140 -2.52 -20.33 -18.49
CA TRP A 140 -1.31 -20.58 -19.26
C TRP A 140 -0.04 -20.60 -18.39
N LYS A 141 0.14 -19.67 -17.46
CA LYS A 141 1.28 -19.68 -16.52
C LYS A 141 1.24 -20.91 -15.62
N ARG A 142 0.07 -21.28 -15.11
CA ARG A 142 -0.10 -22.49 -14.30
C ARG A 142 0.21 -23.75 -15.10
N THR A 143 -0.25 -23.83 -16.33
CA THR A 143 0.04 -24.97 -17.22
C THR A 143 1.52 -25.09 -17.49
N PHE A 144 2.19 -23.94 -17.72
CA PHE A 144 3.64 -23.89 -17.93
C PHE A 144 4.43 -24.34 -16.69
N ASP A 145 4.03 -23.87 -15.51
CA ASP A 145 4.66 -24.26 -14.23
C ASP A 145 4.49 -25.75 -13.96
N ILE A 146 3.30 -26.32 -14.18
CA ILE A 146 3.03 -27.74 -14.01
C ILE A 146 3.82 -28.59 -15.01
N PHE A 147 3.87 -28.16 -16.27
CA PHE A 147 4.64 -28.86 -17.29
C PHE A 147 6.13 -28.85 -16.99
N PHE A 148 6.67 -27.72 -16.60
CA PHE A 148 8.09 -27.56 -16.29
C PHE A 148 8.49 -28.35 -15.03
N SER A 149 7.68 -28.24 -13.96
CA SER A 149 7.93 -28.99 -12.72
C SER A 149 7.75 -30.50 -12.91
N GLY A 150 6.75 -30.94 -13.69
CA GLY A 150 6.53 -32.32 -14.03
C GLY A 150 7.69 -32.90 -14.83
N THR A 151 8.17 -32.18 -15.84
CA THR A 151 9.34 -32.58 -16.64
C THR A 151 10.60 -32.69 -15.77
N ALA A 152 10.81 -31.72 -14.86
CA ALA A 152 11.94 -31.76 -13.94
C ALA A 152 11.89 -33.01 -13.02
N ILE A 153 10.73 -33.37 -12.50
CA ILE A 153 10.56 -34.57 -11.67
C ILE A 153 10.84 -35.84 -12.47
N VAL A 154 10.32 -35.95 -13.69
CA VAL A 154 10.56 -37.10 -14.57
C VAL A 154 12.04 -37.24 -14.93
N CYS A 155 12.72 -36.15 -15.25
CA CYS A 155 14.16 -36.16 -15.56
C CYS A 155 15.04 -36.48 -14.35
N LEU A 156 14.65 -36.05 -13.14
CA LEU A 156 15.38 -36.29 -11.91
C LEU A 156 15.09 -37.69 -11.29
N SER A 157 13.92 -38.28 -11.62
CA SER A 157 13.50 -39.57 -11.04
C SER A 157 14.50 -40.72 -11.25
N PRO A 158 15.12 -40.93 -12.45
CA PRO A 158 16.09 -42.00 -12.60
C PRO A 158 17.33 -41.78 -11.72
N PHE A 159 17.74 -40.52 -11.53
CA PHE A 159 18.86 -40.19 -10.66
C PHE A 159 18.56 -40.50 -9.18
N LEU A 160 17.35 -40.20 -8.73
CA LEU A 160 16.87 -40.52 -7.37
C LEU A 160 16.77 -42.04 -7.16
N ILE A 161 16.32 -42.80 -8.17
CA ILE A 161 16.23 -44.27 -8.10
C ILE A 161 17.64 -44.89 -8.01
N VAL A 162 18.59 -44.44 -8.83
CA VAL A 162 19.97 -44.92 -8.80
C VAL A 162 20.63 -44.61 -7.45
N THR A 163 20.46 -43.39 -6.92
CA THR A 163 20.99 -43.05 -5.59
C THR A 163 20.35 -43.84 -4.47
N ALA A 164 19.02 -44.09 -4.52
CA ALA A 164 18.34 -44.89 -3.53
C ALA A 164 18.81 -46.35 -3.56
N LEU A 165 19.06 -46.92 -4.75
CA LEU A 165 19.56 -48.28 -4.92
C LEU A 165 21.05 -48.37 -4.43
N ALA A 166 21.88 -47.38 -4.74
CA ALA A 166 23.26 -47.32 -4.26
C ALA A 166 23.32 -47.30 -2.72
N ILE A 167 22.48 -46.47 -2.07
CA ILE A 167 22.38 -46.41 -0.61
C ILE A 167 21.92 -47.75 -0.03
N ARG A 168 20.96 -48.42 -0.69
CA ARG A 168 20.47 -49.73 -0.20
C ARG A 168 21.49 -50.86 -0.32
N ILE A 169 22.34 -50.79 -1.30
CA ILE A 169 23.45 -51.76 -1.47
C ILE A 169 24.57 -51.53 -0.44
N GLU A 170 24.87 -50.26 -0.15
CA GLU A 170 25.93 -49.88 0.74
C GLU A 170 25.54 -49.92 2.23
N SER A 171 24.29 -49.65 2.55
CA SER A 171 23.81 -49.63 3.93
C SER A 171 22.55 -50.46 4.14
N LYS A 172 22.51 -51.24 5.24
CA LYS A 172 21.34 -52.02 5.68
C LYS A 172 20.24 -51.18 6.39
N GLY A 173 20.33 -49.81 6.28
CA GLY A 173 19.40 -48.88 6.95
C GLY A 173 18.21 -48.43 6.08
N PRO A 174 17.20 -47.78 6.66
CA PRO A 174 16.09 -47.24 5.91
C PRO A 174 16.53 -46.05 5.03
N ILE A 175 16.05 -46.00 3.80
CA ILE A 175 16.38 -44.98 2.78
C ILE A 175 15.88 -43.57 3.18
N ILE A 176 14.83 -43.50 3.99
CA ILE A 176 14.24 -42.23 4.44
C ILE A 176 14.24 -42.22 5.97
N TYR A 177 14.97 -41.25 6.54
CA TYR A 177 14.96 -40.99 7.97
C TYR A 177 13.70 -40.22 8.37
N LYS A 178 12.89 -40.80 9.27
CA LYS A 178 11.79 -40.10 9.91
C LYS A 178 12.32 -39.49 11.22
N SER A 179 12.47 -38.18 11.26
CA SER A 179 12.76 -37.43 12.49
C SER A 179 11.53 -37.55 13.41
N LYS A 180 11.76 -37.88 14.69
CA LYS A 180 10.74 -37.82 15.74
C LYS A 180 10.58 -36.37 16.22
#